data_d05f4068705a176368b716635593a5bd
#
_entry.id   d05f4068705a176368b716635593a5bd
#
_cell.length_a   1.000
_cell.length_b   1.000
_cell.length_c   1.000
_cell.angle_alpha   90.00
_cell.angle_beta   90.00
_cell.angle_gamma   90.00
#
_symmetry.space_group_name_H-M   'P 1'
#
loop_
_entity.id
_entity.type
_entity.pdbx_description
1 polymer ?
#
loop_
_entity_poly.entity_id
_entity_poly.type
_entity_poly.pdbx_seq_one_letter_code
_entity_poly.pdbx_strand_id
1 'polypeptide(L)'
;DTGDSILWEYDVENDKLTVDFGLNEDINNNEGLKAIHDYNFKNQEDYKSSIHPDDFDRVYNKQFKPLLQGKINNFVAAYRRILNGKTFWFNSNVRSYKFNDDGTPNRIVSYTSNITQQREKEIELIKVKEADKLKSAFLANMSHEIRTPLNAIVGFSNIIAEIDDEVERQSYLDIIHKNNDLLLQLIDDILDFSKIEAGTMDYHFEEVDIKDICGEIALADSIKMPSDVVLIFDLGSPSVIVKTDERRVMQVISNFVNNAIKFTTKGSITIYYEIEGDFIRVCVKDTGIGISAENQRRIFERFIKVDTFQQGTGLGLTISRTIIEALGGKIGVDSEEGVGSTFWFTLPLDTKRTDIELSPDIPVQSEETPRSDRHHSILIAEDVYENYFLLETLFGKQYQLYHALNGQEAIDMFETYHPDLILMDIKMPVMDGFEATRRIRTLSKTIPIIALTAFAFEREKEIAKQCEFTDYVVKPIDIKELKKLIVKVLA
;
A
#
# COMPACT_ATOMS: atom_id res chain seq x y z
N ASP A 1 -23.12 -35.89 19.81
CA ASP A 1 -22.72 -34.75 20.65
C ASP A 1 -23.97 -34.06 21.19
N THR A 2 -24.40 -34.45 22.42
CA THR A 2 -25.67 -34.03 23.03
C THR A 2 -25.46 -32.90 24.07
N GLY A 3 -24.28 -32.32 24.16
CA GLY A 3 -23.92 -31.34 25.20
C GLY A 3 -24.44 -29.91 25.01
N ASP A 4 -24.81 -29.49 23.78
CA ASP A 4 -25.12 -28.09 23.45
C ASP A 4 -26.59 -27.83 23.11
N SER A 5 -27.50 -28.64 23.63
CA SER A 5 -28.90 -28.60 23.24
C SER A 5 -29.84 -28.67 24.45
N ILE A 6 -30.96 -27.98 24.33
CA ILE A 6 -32.04 -27.97 25.31
C ILE A 6 -33.33 -28.41 24.69
N LEU A 7 -34.17 -29.02 25.49
CA LEU A 7 -35.56 -29.38 25.18
C LEU A 7 -36.46 -28.32 25.82
N TRP A 8 -37.40 -27.76 25.09
CA TRP A 8 -38.45 -26.96 25.69
C TRP A 8 -39.84 -27.47 25.21
N GLU A 9 -40.79 -27.34 26.08
CA GLU A 9 -42.20 -27.70 25.86
C GLU A 9 -43.07 -26.46 26.07
N TYR A 10 -43.97 -26.20 25.14
CA TYR A 10 -44.96 -25.14 25.22
C TYR A 10 -46.38 -25.72 25.34
N ASP A 11 -47.02 -25.43 26.45
CA ASP A 11 -48.43 -25.68 26.71
C ASP A 11 -49.25 -24.53 26.13
N VAL A 12 -49.90 -24.76 25.00
CA VAL A 12 -50.64 -23.73 24.25
C VAL A 12 -51.86 -23.24 25.01
N GLU A 13 -52.56 -24.14 25.71
CA GLU A 13 -53.80 -23.85 26.46
C GLU A 13 -53.53 -22.95 27.68
N ASN A 14 -52.44 -23.22 28.40
CA ASN A 14 -52.10 -22.51 29.64
C ASN A 14 -51.08 -21.38 29.39
N ASP A 15 -50.67 -21.14 28.14
CA ASP A 15 -49.59 -20.21 27.75
C ASP A 15 -48.32 -20.36 28.64
N LYS A 16 -47.92 -21.64 28.83
CA LYS A 16 -46.78 -21.93 29.71
C LYS A 16 -45.65 -22.60 28.95
N LEU A 17 -44.48 -21.98 29.02
CA LEU A 17 -43.24 -22.52 28.46
C LEU A 17 -42.43 -23.16 29.58
N THR A 18 -41.99 -24.39 29.37
CA THR A 18 -41.14 -25.14 30.27
C THR A 18 -39.86 -25.52 29.53
N VAL A 19 -38.71 -25.22 30.11
CA VAL A 19 -37.40 -25.54 29.53
C VAL A 19 -36.76 -26.64 30.37
N ASP A 20 -36.41 -27.72 29.70
CA ASP A 20 -35.68 -28.85 30.29
C ASP A 20 -34.25 -28.83 29.77
N PHE A 21 -33.33 -28.65 30.66
CA PHE A 21 -31.89 -28.61 30.36
C PHE A 21 -31.27 -30.03 30.38
N GLY A 22 -32.05 -31.07 30.71
CA GLY A 22 -31.55 -32.42 30.85
C GLY A 22 -30.49 -32.59 31.94
N LEU A 23 -29.74 -33.69 31.88
CA LEU A 23 -28.59 -33.96 32.76
C LEU A 23 -27.29 -33.22 32.29
N ASN A 24 -27.42 -32.10 31.58
CA ASN A 24 -26.27 -31.37 31.07
C ASN A 24 -25.51 -30.68 32.23
N GLU A 25 -24.51 -31.35 32.77
CA GLU A 25 -23.53 -30.77 33.72
C GLU A 25 -22.74 -29.60 33.12
N ASP A 26 -22.79 -29.46 31.79
CA ASP A 26 -22.01 -28.48 31.02
C ASP A 26 -22.73 -27.14 30.67
N ILE A 27 -23.93 -26.89 31.24
CA ILE A 27 -24.64 -25.60 30.98
C ILE A 27 -23.75 -24.39 31.29
N ASN A 28 -22.88 -24.49 32.31
CA ASN A 28 -21.99 -23.42 32.70
C ASN A 28 -20.87 -23.16 31.68
N ASN A 29 -20.54 -24.10 30.81
CA ASN A 29 -19.53 -23.99 29.79
C ASN A 29 -20.08 -23.46 28.45
N ASN A 30 -21.40 -23.40 28.30
CA ASN A 30 -22.08 -22.90 27.11
C ASN A 30 -22.80 -21.58 27.41
N GLU A 31 -22.19 -20.46 27.05
CA GLU A 31 -22.70 -19.12 27.37
C GLU A 31 -24.12 -18.89 26.85
N GLY A 32 -24.48 -19.43 25.66
CA GLY A 32 -25.81 -19.28 25.09
C GLY A 32 -26.87 -20.13 25.82
N LEU A 33 -26.54 -21.34 26.24
CA LEU A 33 -27.48 -22.18 27.05
C LEU A 33 -27.65 -21.57 28.46
N LYS A 34 -26.58 -21.09 29.05
CA LYS A 34 -26.64 -20.35 30.31
C LYS A 34 -27.52 -19.11 30.18
N ALA A 35 -27.39 -18.34 29.07
CA ALA A 35 -28.24 -17.18 28.83
C ALA A 35 -29.73 -17.54 28.71
N ILE A 36 -30.09 -18.69 28.11
CA ILE A 36 -31.46 -19.17 28.08
C ILE A 36 -31.95 -19.53 29.51
N HIS A 37 -31.12 -20.22 30.30
CA HIS A 37 -31.45 -20.56 31.68
C HIS A 37 -31.69 -19.28 32.51
N ASP A 38 -30.81 -18.31 32.42
CA ASP A 38 -30.88 -17.06 33.20
C ASP A 38 -32.02 -16.14 32.74
N TYR A 39 -32.43 -16.20 31.46
CA TYR A 39 -33.58 -15.48 30.91
C TYR A 39 -34.91 -15.95 31.46
N ASN A 40 -35.02 -17.22 31.84
CA ASN A 40 -36.18 -17.84 32.51
C ASN A 40 -37.52 -17.61 31.75
N PHE A 41 -37.59 -18.15 30.53
CA PHE A 41 -38.79 -18.10 29.69
C PHE A 41 -40.01 -18.67 30.40
N LYS A 42 -41.12 -17.96 30.43
CA LYS A 42 -42.38 -18.39 31.09
C LYS A 42 -43.51 -18.61 30.12
N ASN A 43 -43.60 -17.85 29.05
CA ASN A 43 -44.71 -17.81 28.13
C ASN A 43 -44.27 -17.46 26.70
N GLN A 44 -45.28 -17.37 25.80
CA GLN A 44 -45.02 -17.02 24.39
C GLN A 44 -44.44 -15.62 24.17
N GLU A 45 -44.81 -14.64 25.00
CA GLU A 45 -44.33 -13.29 24.82
C GLU A 45 -42.83 -13.18 25.15
N ASP A 46 -42.35 -13.91 26.16
CA ASP A 46 -40.91 -14.00 26.46
C ASP A 46 -40.14 -14.61 25.29
N TYR A 47 -40.71 -15.70 24.69
CA TYR A 47 -40.11 -16.32 23.49
C TYR A 47 -40.03 -15.32 22.33
N LYS A 48 -41.12 -14.64 22.04
CA LYS A 48 -41.28 -13.70 20.94
C LYS A 48 -40.34 -12.50 21.07
N SER A 49 -40.27 -11.90 22.26
CA SER A 49 -39.44 -10.73 22.54
C SER A 49 -37.92 -11.00 22.48
N SER A 50 -37.53 -12.26 22.67
CA SER A 50 -36.11 -12.67 22.58
C SER A 50 -35.61 -12.82 21.15
N ILE A 51 -36.48 -12.94 20.13
CA ILE A 51 -36.06 -13.11 18.73
C ILE A 51 -35.46 -11.81 18.20
N HIS A 52 -34.30 -11.89 17.53
CA HIS A 52 -33.68 -10.73 16.92
C HIS A 52 -34.61 -10.09 15.87
N PRO A 53 -34.74 -8.74 15.81
CA PRO A 53 -35.67 -8.04 14.94
C PRO A 53 -35.63 -8.47 13.47
N ASP A 54 -34.43 -8.64 12.89
CA ASP A 54 -34.28 -9.06 11.49
C ASP A 54 -34.80 -10.49 11.23
N ASP A 55 -34.80 -11.36 12.24
CA ASP A 55 -35.23 -12.76 12.12
C ASP A 55 -36.71 -12.94 12.49
N PHE A 56 -37.32 -11.91 13.11
CA PHE A 56 -38.66 -11.99 13.68
C PHE A 56 -39.74 -12.38 12.65
N ASP A 57 -39.80 -11.70 11.52
CA ASP A 57 -40.82 -12.02 10.50
C ASP A 57 -40.67 -13.41 9.95
N ARG A 58 -39.45 -13.84 9.67
CA ARG A 58 -39.15 -15.17 9.13
C ARG A 58 -39.45 -16.28 10.09
N VAL A 59 -39.12 -16.12 11.37
CA VAL A 59 -39.21 -17.19 12.37
C VAL A 59 -40.59 -17.18 13.04
N TYR A 60 -41.00 -16.01 13.56
CA TYR A 60 -42.26 -15.94 14.30
C TYR A 60 -43.49 -15.90 13.38
N ASN A 61 -43.57 -14.92 12.46
CA ASN A 61 -44.76 -14.73 11.64
C ASN A 61 -44.95 -15.83 10.58
N LYS A 62 -43.88 -16.28 9.93
CA LYS A 62 -43.95 -17.24 8.82
C LYS A 62 -43.83 -18.70 9.24
N GLN A 63 -43.37 -19.01 10.48
CA GLN A 63 -43.18 -20.38 10.94
C GLN A 63 -43.94 -20.66 12.25
N PHE A 64 -43.60 -19.95 13.34
CA PHE A 64 -44.18 -20.26 14.67
C PHE A 64 -45.67 -19.96 14.75
N LYS A 65 -46.12 -18.82 14.23
CA LYS A 65 -47.54 -18.45 14.19
C LYS A 65 -48.40 -19.41 13.34
N PRO A 66 -48.02 -19.85 12.14
CA PRO A 66 -48.72 -20.93 11.41
C PRO A 66 -48.72 -22.27 12.14
N LEU A 67 -47.65 -22.61 12.87
CA LEU A 67 -47.61 -23.80 13.70
C LEU A 67 -48.71 -23.75 14.80
N LEU A 68 -48.80 -22.62 15.53
CA LEU A 68 -49.84 -22.40 16.54
C LEU A 68 -51.28 -22.49 15.96
N GLN A 69 -51.45 -22.14 14.70
CA GLN A 69 -52.73 -22.20 13.99
C GLN A 69 -53.04 -23.58 13.39
N GLY A 70 -52.18 -24.56 13.60
CA GLY A 70 -52.35 -25.91 13.02
C GLY A 70 -52.15 -25.96 11.50
N LYS A 71 -51.61 -24.90 10.88
CA LYS A 71 -51.37 -24.86 9.43
C LYS A 71 -50.11 -25.64 9.01
N ILE A 72 -49.16 -25.78 9.93
CA ILE A 72 -47.98 -26.63 9.80
C ILE A 72 -47.79 -27.41 11.11
N ASN A 73 -47.17 -28.56 11.07
CA ASN A 73 -46.96 -29.41 12.25
C ASN A 73 -45.52 -29.34 12.80
N ASN A 74 -44.58 -28.83 12.01
CA ASN A 74 -43.20 -28.68 12.42
C ASN A 74 -42.47 -27.64 11.57
N PHE A 75 -41.34 -27.16 12.07
CA PHE A 75 -40.35 -26.42 11.30
C PHE A 75 -38.96 -26.56 11.93
N VAL A 76 -37.93 -26.27 11.11
CA VAL A 76 -36.52 -26.12 11.56
C VAL A 76 -36.03 -24.75 11.17
N ALA A 77 -35.43 -24.01 12.10
CA ALA A 77 -34.91 -22.70 11.83
C ALA A 77 -33.61 -22.41 12.61
N ALA A 78 -32.63 -21.88 11.91
CA ALA A 78 -31.50 -21.22 12.54
C ALA A 78 -31.78 -19.70 12.61
N TYR A 79 -31.68 -19.11 13.78
CA TYR A 79 -32.00 -17.68 14.02
C TYR A 79 -31.29 -17.11 15.24
N ARG A 80 -31.25 -15.79 15.31
CA ARG A 80 -30.64 -15.06 16.41
C ARG A 80 -31.66 -14.80 17.53
N ARG A 81 -31.21 -14.90 18.77
CA ARG A 81 -31.92 -14.41 19.96
C ARG A 81 -31.07 -13.39 20.67
N ILE A 82 -31.72 -12.40 21.24
CA ILE A 82 -31.11 -11.41 22.15
C ILE A 82 -31.48 -11.81 23.58
N LEU A 83 -30.51 -12.26 24.33
CA LEU A 83 -30.67 -12.71 25.73
C LEU A 83 -29.72 -11.89 26.60
N ASN A 84 -30.26 -11.20 27.62
CA ASN A 84 -29.48 -10.36 28.52
C ASN A 84 -28.56 -9.34 27.78
N GLY A 85 -29.05 -8.77 26.68
CA GLY A 85 -28.31 -7.80 25.85
C GLY A 85 -27.26 -8.39 24.90
N LYS A 86 -27.07 -9.70 24.89
CA LYS A 86 -26.15 -10.40 23.97
C LYS A 86 -26.92 -11.16 22.89
N THR A 87 -26.33 -11.27 21.70
CA THR A 87 -26.91 -11.99 20.57
C THR A 87 -26.28 -13.37 20.46
N PHE A 88 -27.11 -14.39 20.41
CA PHE A 88 -26.72 -15.80 20.22
C PHE A 88 -27.44 -16.41 19.03
N TRP A 89 -26.77 -17.33 18.32
CA TRP A 89 -27.37 -18.13 17.26
C TRP A 89 -27.89 -19.45 17.80
N PHE A 90 -29.15 -19.74 17.51
CA PHE A 90 -29.79 -21.02 17.85
C PHE A 90 -30.31 -21.70 16.59
N ASN A 91 -30.24 -23.02 16.58
CA ASN A 91 -30.94 -23.89 15.64
C ASN A 91 -32.03 -24.64 16.40
N SER A 92 -33.27 -24.37 16.06
CA SER A 92 -34.44 -25.00 16.72
C SER A 92 -35.20 -25.89 15.77
N ASN A 93 -35.47 -27.12 16.23
CA ASN A 93 -36.40 -28.08 15.58
C ASN A 93 -37.64 -28.11 16.41
N VAL A 94 -38.73 -27.53 15.91
CA VAL A 94 -40.01 -27.32 16.61
C VAL A 94 -41.06 -28.21 16.03
N ARG A 95 -41.84 -28.91 16.89
CA ARG A 95 -42.86 -29.83 16.46
C ARG A 95 -44.07 -29.82 17.40
N SER A 96 -45.29 -29.86 16.83
CA SER A 96 -46.53 -30.15 17.55
C SER A 96 -46.67 -31.66 17.76
N TYR A 97 -47.04 -32.10 18.96
CA TYR A 97 -47.20 -33.52 19.25
C TYR A 97 -48.52 -33.92 19.95
N LYS A 98 -49.26 -32.94 20.49
CA LYS A 98 -50.66 -33.11 20.95
C LYS A 98 -51.54 -32.06 20.30
N PHE A 99 -52.77 -32.43 20.00
CA PHE A 99 -53.72 -31.57 19.29
C PHE A 99 -55.09 -31.60 20.02
N ASN A 100 -55.81 -30.51 19.90
CA ASN A 100 -57.21 -30.39 20.32
C ASN A 100 -58.13 -31.06 19.29
N ASP A 101 -59.41 -31.22 19.63
CA ASP A 101 -60.42 -31.84 18.75
C ASP A 101 -60.63 -31.06 17.43
N ASP A 102 -60.31 -29.75 17.40
CA ASP A 102 -60.36 -28.90 16.23
C ASP A 102 -59.10 -28.96 15.35
N GLY A 103 -58.12 -29.80 15.73
CA GLY A 103 -56.87 -29.97 15.00
C GLY A 103 -55.77 -28.90 15.31
N THR A 104 -56.06 -27.95 16.21
CA THR A 104 -55.06 -27.01 16.68
C THR A 104 -54.07 -27.64 17.66
N PRO A 105 -52.78 -27.24 17.70
CA PRO A 105 -51.83 -27.79 18.65
C PRO A 105 -52.19 -27.43 20.09
N ASN A 106 -52.15 -28.46 20.96
CA ASN A 106 -52.26 -28.28 22.42
C ASN A 106 -50.87 -28.27 23.07
N ARG A 107 -49.91 -29.04 22.52
CA ARG A 107 -48.56 -29.15 23.02
C ARG A 107 -47.55 -29.08 21.87
N ILE A 108 -46.52 -28.26 22.07
CA ILE A 108 -45.40 -28.05 21.14
C ILE A 108 -44.10 -28.37 21.87
N VAL A 109 -43.22 -29.11 21.25
CA VAL A 109 -41.88 -29.40 21.76
C VAL A 109 -40.84 -28.89 20.78
N SER A 110 -39.73 -28.43 21.29
CA SER A 110 -38.57 -28.07 20.46
C SER A 110 -37.28 -28.58 21.07
N TYR A 111 -36.42 -28.99 20.18
CA TYR A 111 -35.01 -29.26 20.44
C TYR A 111 -34.18 -28.11 19.88
N THR A 112 -33.48 -27.37 20.75
CA THR A 112 -32.76 -26.13 20.38
C THR A 112 -31.31 -26.26 20.77
N SER A 113 -30.42 -26.07 19.78
CA SER A 113 -28.97 -26.08 19.96
C SER A 113 -28.40 -24.67 19.82
N ASN A 114 -27.43 -24.35 20.66
CA ASN A 114 -26.62 -23.14 20.46
C ASN A 114 -25.57 -23.41 19.40
N ILE A 115 -25.62 -22.63 18.30
CA ILE A 115 -24.71 -22.76 17.17
C ILE A 115 -23.82 -21.52 17.00
N THR A 116 -23.70 -20.66 18.04
CA THR A 116 -22.95 -19.40 17.97
C THR A 116 -21.49 -19.64 17.62
N GLN A 117 -20.80 -20.49 18.37
CA GLN A 117 -19.39 -20.81 18.09
C GLN A 117 -19.16 -21.44 16.72
N GLN A 118 -20.10 -22.28 16.27
CA GLN A 118 -20.02 -22.87 14.94
C GLN A 118 -20.12 -21.79 13.85
N ARG A 119 -21.04 -20.86 13.99
CA ARG A 119 -21.21 -19.73 13.06
C ARG A 119 -20.02 -18.78 13.05
N GLU A 120 -19.47 -18.47 14.21
CA GLU A 120 -18.26 -17.63 14.31
C GLU A 120 -17.08 -18.29 13.59
N LYS A 121 -16.84 -19.59 13.82
CA LYS A 121 -15.78 -20.34 13.11
C LYS A 121 -16.02 -20.41 11.60
N GLU A 122 -17.26 -20.56 11.18
CA GLU A 122 -17.63 -20.57 9.75
C GLU A 122 -17.32 -19.22 9.07
N ILE A 123 -17.67 -18.11 9.73
CA ILE A 123 -17.39 -16.75 9.28
C ILE A 123 -15.87 -16.50 9.23
N GLU A 124 -15.14 -16.91 10.26
CA GLU A 124 -13.68 -16.79 10.30
C GLU A 124 -13.02 -17.61 9.18
N LEU A 125 -13.46 -18.84 8.96
CA LEU A 125 -12.95 -19.68 7.87
C LEU A 125 -13.21 -19.05 6.48
N ILE A 126 -14.38 -18.45 6.28
CA ILE A 126 -14.69 -17.74 5.03
C ILE A 126 -13.72 -16.57 4.85
N LYS A 127 -13.52 -15.73 5.88
CA LYS A 127 -12.57 -14.61 5.83
C LYS A 127 -11.15 -15.04 5.51
N VAL A 128 -10.67 -16.12 6.14
CA VAL A 128 -9.33 -16.67 5.87
C VAL A 128 -9.22 -17.18 4.43
N LYS A 129 -10.23 -17.90 3.93
CA LYS A 129 -10.24 -18.38 2.53
C LYS A 129 -10.29 -17.24 1.51
N GLU A 130 -11.03 -16.17 1.77
CA GLU A 130 -11.08 -14.99 0.91
C GLU A 130 -9.72 -14.27 0.89
N ALA A 131 -9.09 -14.10 2.06
CA ALA A 131 -7.75 -13.52 2.16
C ALA A 131 -6.70 -14.35 1.41
N ASP A 132 -6.73 -15.68 1.53
CA ASP A 132 -5.81 -16.59 0.82
C ASP A 132 -6.01 -16.56 -0.70
N LYS A 133 -7.28 -16.51 -1.15
CA LYS A 133 -7.61 -16.36 -2.57
C LYS A 133 -7.10 -15.04 -3.15
N LEU A 134 -7.24 -13.94 -2.42
CA LEU A 134 -6.72 -12.62 -2.81
C LEU A 134 -5.19 -12.64 -2.89
N LYS A 135 -4.52 -13.25 -1.90
CA LYS A 135 -3.06 -13.40 -1.88
C LYS A 135 -2.55 -14.22 -3.07
N SER A 136 -3.23 -15.32 -3.40
CA SER A 136 -2.85 -16.16 -4.55
C SER A 136 -3.03 -15.43 -5.88
N ALA A 137 -4.13 -14.70 -6.05
CA ALA A 137 -4.37 -13.87 -7.24
C ALA A 137 -3.33 -12.75 -7.37
N PHE A 138 -2.91 -12.14 -6.25
CA PHE A 138 -1.83 -11.17 -6.21
C PHE A 138 -0.52 -11.71 -6.76
N LEU A 139 -0.06 -12.86 -6.23
CA LEU A 139 1.21 -13.48 -6.68
C LEU A 139 1.18 -13.85 -8.16
N ALA A 140 0.04 -14.35 -8.64
CA ALA A 140 -0.13 -14.68 -10.07
C ALA A 140 -0.06 -13.43 -10.95
N ASN A 141 -0.75 -12.35 -10.59
CA ASN A 141 -0.74 -11.09 -11.32
C ASN A 141 0.66 -10.45 -11.30
N MET A 142 1.33 -10.41 -10.14
CA MET A 142 2.70 -9.86 -10.03
C MET A 142 3.69 -10.63 -10.91
N SER A 143 3.60 -11.97 -10.91
CA SER A 143 4.45 -12.79 -11.78
C SER A 143 4.25 -12.46 -13.26
N HIS A 144 3.03 -12.16 -13.69
CA HIS A 144 2.73 -11.76 -15.05
C HIS A 144 3.26 -10.36 -15.38
N GLU A 145 3.00 -9.38 -14.48
CA GLU A 145 3.44 -8.00 -14.68
C GLU A 145 4.98 -7.84 -14.67
N ILE A 146 5.69 -8.67 -13.91
CA ILE A 146 7.17 -8.74 -13.92
C ILE A 146 7.68 -9.40 -15.21
N ARG A 147 7.04 -10.49 -15.67
CA ARG A 147 7.50 -11.25 -16.83
C ARG A 147 7.44 -10.45 -18.14
N THR A 148 6.44 -9.61 -18.31
CA THR A 148 6.23 -8.83 -19.54
C THR A 148 7.39 -7.87 -19.82
N PRO A 149 7.76 -6.93 -18.93
CA PRO A 149 8.92 -6.06 -19.14
C PRO A 149 10.24 -6.84 -19.18
N LEU A 150 10.40 -7.89 -18.38
CA LEU A 150 11.60 -8.70 -18.38
C LEU A 150 11.82 -9.38 -19.76
N ASN A 151 10.76 -9.95 -20.35
CA ASN A 151 10.84 -10.55 -21.68
C ASN A 151 11.18 -9.51 -22.76
N ALA A 152 10.68 -8.28 -22.64
CA ALA A 152 11.04 -7.20 -23.56
C ALA A 152 12.53 -6.83 -23.42
N ILE A 153 13.03 -6.64 -22.18
CA ILE A 153 14.44 -6.36 -21.92
C ILE A 153 15.33 -7.47 -22.53
N VAL A 154 15.06 -8.72 -22.18
CA VAL A 154 15.86 -9.87 -22.68
C VAL A 154 15.77 -9.99 -24.21
N GLY A 155 14.57 -9.86 -24.78
CA GLY A 155 14.36 -9.96 -26.22
C GLY A 155 15.14 -8.91 -27.00
N PHE A 156 15.01 -7.64 -26.64
CA PHE A 156 15.71 -6.54 -27.31
C PHE A 156 17.22 -6.54 -27.02
N SER A 157 17.66 -6.95 -25.83
CA SER A 157 19.08 -7.11 -25.52
C SER A 157 19.78 -8.16 -26.41
N ASN A 158 19.08 -9.25 -26.77
CA ASN A 158 19.63 -10.25 -27.67
C ASN A 158 19.74 -9.77 -29.13
N ILE A 159 18.82 -8.91 -29.55
CA ILE A 159 18.77 -8.43 -30.95
C ILE A 159 19.75 -7.27 -31.16
N ILE A 160 19.96 -6.41 -30.16
CA ILE A 160 20.72 -5.16 -30.28
C ILE A 160 22.19 -5.40 -30.75
N ALA A 161 22.75 -6.56 -30.41
CA ALA A 161 24.10 -6.93 -30.81
C ALA A 161 24.26 -7.24 -32.34
N GLU A 162 23.15 -7.51 -33.01
CA GLU A 162 23.13 -7.88 -34.44
C GLU A 162 22.73 -6.71 -35.35
N ILE A 163 22.45 -5.53 -34.77
CA ILE A 163 21.95 -4.35 -35.49
C ILE A 163 23.10 -3.40 -35.83
N ASP A 164 23.26 -3.14 -37.12
CA ASP A 164 24.25 -2.18 -37.62
C ASP A 164 23.72 -0.75 -37.71
N ASP A 165 22.40 -0.55 -37.82
CA ASP A 165 21.75 0.77 -37.85
C ASP A 165 21.71 1.42 -36.47
N GLU A 166 22.35 2.58 -36.30
CA GLU A 166 22.46 3.30 -35.05
C GLU A 166 21.11 3.84 -34.57
N VAL A 167 20.23 4.26 -35.48
CA VAL A 167 18.90 4.80 -35.15
C VAL A 167 18.00 3.67 -34.63
N GLU A 168 18.06 2.51 -35.27
CA GLU A 168 17.31 1.34 -34.83
C GLU A 168 17.84 0.81 -33.48
N ARG A 169 19.18 0.79 -33.33
CA ARG A 169 19.84 0.43 -32.05
C ARG A 169 19.39 1.33 -30.92
N GLN A 170 19.37 2.64 -31.12
CA GLN A 170 18.92 3.61 -30.11
C GLN A 170 17.44 3.39 -29.74
N SER A 171 16.58 3.11 -30.71
CA SER A 171 15.16 2.80 -30.46
C SER A 171 14.99 1.58 -29.55
N TYR A 172 15.80 0.53 -29.74
CA TYR A 172 15.75 -0.66 -28.87
C TYR A 172 16.30 -0.41 -27.47
N LEU A 173 17.36 0.41 -27.35
CA LEU A 173 17.86 0.87 -26.05
C LEU A 173 16.78 1.64 -25.28
N ASP A 174 16.05 2.52 -25.94
CA ASP A 174 14.96 3.29 -25.32
C ASP A 174 13.83 2.36 -24.81
N ILE A 175 13.52 1.28 -25.57
CA ILE A 175 12.56 0.25 -25.14
C ILE A 175 13.09 -0.50 -23.91
N ILE A 176 14.36 -0.88 -23.90
CA ILE A 176 14.99 -1.57 -22.76
C ILE A 176 14.93 -0.68 -21.52
N HIS A 177 15.35 0.59 -21.63
CA HIS A 177 15.32 1.55 -20.52
C HIS A 177 13.90 1.73 -19.97
N LYS A 178 12.92 1.97 -20.84
CA LYS A 178 11.52 2.11 -20.43
C LYS A 178 10.98 0.90 -19.68
N ASN A 179 11.33 -0.32 -20.11
CA ASN A 179 10.90 -1.54 -19.45
C ASN A 179 11.64 -1.79 -18.14
N ASN A 180 12.92 -1.35 -18.04
CA ASN A 180 13.67 -1.40 -16.79
C ASN A 180 13.07 -0.46 -15.75
N ASP A 181 12.76 0.78 -16.10
CA ASP A 181 12.10 1.74 -15.20
C ASP A 181 10.75 1.21 -14.70
N LEU A 182 9.97 0.62 -15.63
CA LEU A 182 8.71 -0.03 -15.26
C LEU A 182 8.92 -1.18 -14.26
N LEU A 183 9.95 -2.00 -14.45
CA LEU A 183 10.25 -3.13 -13.57
C LEU A 183 10.67 -2.64 -12.18
N LEU A 184 11.51 -1.59 -12.10
CA LEU A 184 11.89 -0.98 -10.83
C LEU A 184 10.67 -0.42 -10.09
N GLN A 185 9.80 0.29 -10.78
CA GLN A 185 8.55 0.80 -10.19
C GLN A 185 7.65 -0.33 -9.67
N LEU A 186 7.54 -1.45 -10.40
CA LEU A 186 6.80 -2.63 -9.95
C LEU A 186 7.37 -3.23 -8.66
N ILE A 187 8.69 -3.31 -8.56
CA ILE A 187 9.39 -3.82 -7.37
C ILE A 187 9.12 -2.89 -6.18
N ASP A 188 9.24 -1.58 -6.36
CA ASP A 188 8.98 -0.60 -5.30
C ASP A 188 7.50 -0.65 -4.84
N ASP A 189 6.55 -0.76 -5.74
CA ASP A 189 5.13 -0.95 -5.42
C ASP A 189 4.89 -2.22 -4.58
N ILE A 190 5.54 -3.34 -4.93
CA ILE A 190 5.45 -4.61 -4.19
C ILE A 190 6.05 -4.49 -2.79
N LEU A 191 7.20 -3.82 -2.65
CA LEU A 191 7.87 -3.59 -1.38
C LEU A 191 7.03 -2.68 -0.48
N ASP A 192 6.49 -1.58 -1.02
CA ASP A 192 5.60 -0.68 -0.27
C ASP A 192 4.32 -1.41 0.16
N PHE A 193 3.70 -2.17 -0.74
CA PHE A 193 2.55 -3.00 -0.41
C PHE A 193 2.85 -4.00 0.72
N SER A 194 4.02 -4.65 0.68
CA SER A 194 4.44 -5.62 1.70
C SER A 194 4.64 -4.94 3.06
N LYS A 195 5.20 -3.73 3.10
CA LYS A 195 5.35 -2.93 4.33
C LYS A 195 4.01 -2.47 4.90
N ILE A 196 3.07 -2.10 4.03
CA ILE A 196 1.70 -1.73 4.40
C ILE A 196 0.99 -2.93 5.04
N GLU A 197 1.03 -4.12 4.42
CA GLU A 197 0.42 -5.34 4.94
C GLU A 197 1.01 -5.76 6.30
N ALA A 198 2.31 -5.58 6.48
CA ALA A 198 3.00 -5.87 7.74
C ALA A 198 2.80 -4.80 8.82
N GLY A 199 2.22 -3.64 8.50
CA GLY A 199 2.12 -2.49 9.41
C GLY A 199 3.48 -1.89 9.78
N THR A 200 4.49 -2.07 8.93
CA THR A 200 5.89 -1.65 9.15
C THR A 200 6.30 -0.49 8.25
N MET A 201 5.33 0.22 7.67
CA MET A 201 5.62 1.39 6.86
C MET A 201 5.98 2.57 7.76
N ASP A 202 7.20 3.08 7.63
CA ASP A 202 7.68 4.25 8.37
C ASP A 202 7.31 5.53 7.62
N TYR A 203 6.90 6.56 8.38
CA TYR A 203 6.58 7.89 7.88
C TYR A 203 7.46 8.94 8.54
N HIS A 204 8.05 9.80 7.73
CA HIS A 204 8.92 10.88 8.19
C HIS A 204 8.24 12.22 8.03
N PHE A 205 7.80 12.80 9.16
CA PHE A 205 7.07 14.07 9.15
C PHE A 205 8.03 15.26 9.26
N GLU A 206 8.01 16.12 8.25
CA GLU A 206 8.74 17.37 8.18
C GLU A 206 7.85 18.52 7.68
N GLU A 207 8.29 19.77 7.84
CA GLU A 207 7.60 20.94 7.29
C GLU A 207 7.95 21.08 5.81
N VAL A 208 6.95 20.93 4.95
CA VAL A 208 7.13 20.88 3.49
C VAL A 208 6.20 21.89 2.82
N ASP A 209 6.71 22.62 1.83
CA ASP A 209 5.87 23.46 0.98
C ASP A 209 5.24 22.64 -0.14
N ILE A 210 3.93 22.56 -0.16
CA ILE A 210 3.18 21.83 -1.21
C ILE A 210 3.42 22.44 -2.59
N LYS A 211 3.68 23.75 -2.67
CA LYS A 211 4.01 24.42 -3.91
C LYS A 211 5.29 23.86 -4.53
N ASP A 212 6.32 23.68 -3.72
CA ASP A 212 7.61 23.16 -4.17
C ASP A 212 7.48 21.73 -4.68
N ILE A 213 6.80 20.87 -3.95
CA ILE A 213 6.51 19.47 -4.40
C ILE A 213 5.78 19.46 -5.74
N CYS A 214 4.69 20.22 -5.87
CA CYS A 214 3.92 20.25 -7.11
C CYS A 214 4.73 20.81 -8.28
N GLY A 215 5.58 21.83 -8.02
CA GLY A 215 6.46 22.43 -9.00
C GLY A 215 7.55 21.48 -9.48
N GLU A 216 8.18 20.74 -8.57
CA GLU A 216 9.22 19.76 -8.89
C GLU A 216 8.66 18.61 -9.75
N ILE A 217 7.48 18.09 -9.41
CA ILE A 217 6.81 17.06 -10.20
C ILE A 217 6.41 17.58 -11.57
N ALA A 218 5.86 18.81 -11.65
CA ALA A 218 5.48 19.40 -12.93
C ALA A 218 6.69 19.59 -13.85
N LEU A 219 7.84 19.97 -13.30
CA LEU A 219 9.08 20.13 -14.06
C LEU A 219 9.62 18.77 -14.54
N ALA A 220 9.67 17.77 -13.66
CA ALA A 220 10.18 16.44 -13.97
C ALA A 220 9.33 15.73 -15.03
N ASP A 221 8.01 15.82 -14.94
CA ASP A 221 7.08 15.11 -15.82
C ASP A 221 6.77 15.88 -17.13
N SER A 222 7.12 17.18 -17.22
CA SER A 222 6.99 17.95 -18.47
C SER A 222 7.72 17.31 -19.64
N ILE A 223 8.83 16.62 -19.38
CA ILE A 223 9.66 15.92 -20.38
C ILE A 223 8.98 14.65 -20.91
N LYS A 224 8.07 14.05 -20.12
CA LYS A 224 7.37 12.77 -20.45
C LYS A 224 6.05 13.01 -21.18
N MET A 225 5.61 14.26 -21.37
CA MET A 225 4.32 14.57 -21.97
C MET A 225 4.23 14.13 -23.43
N PRO A 226 3.11 13.50 -23.85
CA PRO A 226 2.80 13.32 -25.25
C PRO A 226 2.73 14.71 -25.95
N SER A 227 3.08 14.74 -27.24
CA SER A 227 3.13 15.99 -28.04
C SER A 227 1.82 16.80 -28.05
N ASP A 228 0.68 16.13 -27.90
CA ASP A 228 -0.66 16.72 -27.93
C ASP A 228 -1.27 16.97 -26.55
N VAL A 229 -0.48 16.82 -25.46
CA VAL A 229 -0.90 17.02 -24.08
C VAL A 229 -0.09 18.13 -23.43
N VAL A 230 -0.76 19.10 -22.81
CA VAL A 230 -0.13 20.21 -22.10
C VAL A 230 -0.22 19.97 -20.58
N LEU A 231 0.93 20.03 -19.90
CA LEU A 231 0.97 20.04 -18.44
C LEU A 231 0.88 21.50 -17.95
N ILE A 232 -0.07 21.75 -17.07
CA ILE A 232 -0.33 23.08 -16.47
C ILE A 232 -0.10 22.95 -14.96
N PHE A 233 0.72 23.83 -14.42
CA PHE A 233 0.83 24.02 -12.97
C PHE A 233 0.48 25.46 -12.62
N ASP A 234 -0.41 25.66 -11.66
CA ASP A 234 -0.81 26.99 -11.23
C ASP A 234 0.25 27.61 -10.29
N LEU A 235 1.18 28.35 -10.89
CA LEU A 235 2.23 29.06 -10.17
C LEU A 235 1.73 30.22 -9.29
N GLY A 236 0.47 30.64 -9.48
CA GLY A 236 -0.16 31.75 -8.73
C GLY A 236 -0.67 31.37 -7.34
N SER A 237 -0.73 30.09 -7.02
CA SER A 237 -1.16 29.61 -5.72
C SER A 237 -0.16 30.00 -4.62
N PRO A 238 -0.63 30.43 -3.42
CA PRO A 238 0.25 30.80 -2.32
C PRO A 238 1.05 29.60 -1.81
N SER A 239 2.25 29.85 -1.28
CA SER A 239 3.03 28.86 -0.54
C SER A 239 2.21 28.35 0.66
N VAL A 240 2.14 27.02 0.84
CA VAL A 240 1.39 26.37 1.93
C VAL A 240 2.28 25.30 2.57
N ILE A 241 2.76 25.61 3.77
CA ILE A 241 3.58 24.67 4.54
C ILE A 241 2.67 23.70 5.30
N VAL A 242 2.97 22.41 5.15
CA VAL A 242 2.26 21.29 5.79
C VAL A 242 3.27 20.39 6.49
N LYS A 243 2.91 19.89 7.65
CA LYS A 243 3.72 18.85 8.32
C LYS A 243 3.35 17.48 7.78
N THR A 244 4.19 16.95 6.89
CA THR A 244 3.91 15.69 6.17
C THR A 244 5.20 14.97 5.80
N ASP A 245 5.08 13.79 5.18
CA ASP A 245 6.22 13.07 4.57
C ASP A 245 6.32 13.48 3.09
N GLU A 246 7.34 14.27 2.75
CA GLU A 246 7.57 14.81 1.41
C GLU A 246 7.61 13.71 0.36
N ARG A 247 8.43 12.67 0.57
CA ARG A 247 8.59 11.56 -0.38
C ARG A 247 7.28 10.84 -0.65
N ARG A 248 6.47 10.63 0.39
CA ARG A 248 5.19 9.94 0.26
C ARG A 248 4.15 10.80 -0.45
N VAL A 249 4.15 12.10 -0.19
CA VAL A 249 3.28 13.04 -0.92
C VAL A 249 3.70 13.12 -2.39
N MET A 250 5.00 13.24 -2.69
CA MET A 250 5.52 13.16 -4.06
C MET A 250 5.10 11.88 -4.77
N GLN A 251 5.19 10.72 -4.09
CA GLN A 251 4.78 9.42 -4.63
C GLN A 251 3.30 9.41 -5.02
N VAL A 252 2.43 10.00 -4.20
CA VAL A 252 0.98 10.07 -4.49
C VAL A 252 0.71 10.98 -5.68
N ILE A 253 1.30 12.17 -5.72
CA ILE A 253 1.08 13.12 -6.83
C ILE A 253 1.64 12.53 -8.14
N SER A 254 2.85 11.96 -8.12
CA SER A 254 3.45 11.30 -9.29
C SER A 254 2.60 10.14 -9.80
N ASN A 255 1.99 9.35 -8.92
CA ASN A 255 1.06 8.31 -9.32
C ASN A 255 -0.17 8.87 -10.03
N PHE A 256 -0.73 9.99 -9.55
CA PHE A 256 -1.86 10.66 -10.20
C PHE A 256 -1.47 11.24 -11.56
N VAL A 257 -0.31 11.90 -11.67
CA VAL A 257 0.20 12.47 -12.92
C VAL A 257 0.48 11.36 -13.94
N ASN A 258 1.12 10.26 -13.54
CA ASN A 258 1.38 9.11 -14.41
C ASN A 258 0.07 8.47 -14.93
N ASN A 259 -0.97 8.37 -14.07
CA ASN A 259 -2.28 7.94 -14.50
C ASN A 259 -2.89 8.94 -15.51
N ALA A 260 -2.83 10.24 -15.26
CA ALA A 260 -3.31 11.27 -16.15
C ALA A 260 -2.61 11.22 -17.52
N ILE A 261 -1.27 11.08 -17.55
CA ILE A 261 -0.49 10.92 -18.79
C ILE A 261 -0.94 9.68 -19.58
N LYS A 262 -1.16 8.58 -18.87
CA LYS A 262 -1.54 7.30 -19.46
C LYS A 262 -2.92 7.34 -20.13
N PHE A 263 -3.88 8.08 -19.56
CA PHE A 263 -5.26 8.10 -19.98
C PHE A 263 -5.68 9.35 -20.78
N THR A 264 -4.75 10.29 -20.99
CA THR A 264 -4.96 11.51 -21.79
C THR A 264 -4.13 11.43 -23.06
N THR A 265 -4.76 11.22 -24.19
CA THR A 265 -4.08 11.17 -25.50
C THR A 265 -3.96 12.56 -26.13
N LYS A 266 -4.85 13.49 -25.77
CA LYS A 266 -4.88 14.87 -26.26
C LYS A 266 -5.60 15.77 -25.26
N GLY A 267 -5.07 16.96 -25.03
CA GLY A 267 -5.68 17.97 -24.15
C GLY A 267 -4.71 18.47 -23.08
N SER A 268 -5.13 18.46 -21.80
CA SER A 268 -4.31 19.02 -20.71
C SER A 268 -4.39 18.18 -19.43
N ILE A 269 -3.30 18.27 -18.66
CA ILE A 269 -3.21 17.80 -17.29
C ILE A 269 -2.89 19.02 -16.43
N THR A 270 -3.66 19.25 -15.38
CA THR A 270 -3.50 20.42 -14.50
C THR A 270 -3.26 19.95 -13.07
N ILE A 271 -2.15 20.41 -12.47
CA ILE A 271 -1.84 20.22 -11.05
C ILE A 271 -2.20 21.51 -10.34
N TYR A 272 -3.02 21.44 -9.30
CA TYR A 272 -3.37 22.59 -8.47
C TYR A 272 -3.71 22.15 -7.05
N TYR A 273 -3.75 23.10 -6.13
CA TYR A 273 -4.19 22.87 -4.76
C TYR A 273 -5.03 24.02 -4.26
N GLU A 274 -5.90 23.76 -3.30
CA GLU A 274 -6.79 24.71 -2.66
C GLU A 274 -6.93 24.43 -1.17
N ILE A 275 -7.24 25.45 -0.39
CA ILE A 275 -7.43 25.33 1.06
C ILE A 275 -8.92 25.13 1.32
N GLU A 276 -9.27 23.98 1.93
CA GLU A 276 -10.63 23.63 2.35
C GLU A 276 -10.70 23.53 3.88
N GLY A 277 -11.02 24.64 4.56
CA GLY A 277 -11.07 24.69 6.02
C GLY A 277 -9.73 24.39 6.68
N ASP A 278 -9.65 23.31 7.45
CA ASP A 278 -8.43 22.86 8.14
C ASP A 278 -7.57 21.90 7.29
N PHE A 279 -7.84 21.79 6.00
CA PHE A 279 -7.14 20.90 5.08
C PHE A 279 -6.67 21.65 3.84
N ILE A 280 -5.55 21.20 3.27
CA ILE A 280 -5.18 21.48 1.89
C ILE A 280 -5.65 20.33 1.01
N ARG A 281 -6.29 20.64 -0.10
CA ARG A 281 -6.69 19.67 -1.14
C ARG A 281 -5.79 19.82 -2.34
N VAL A 282 -5.03 18.78 -2.67
CA VAL A 282 -4.17 18.71 -3.85
C VAL A 282 -4.89 17.92 -4.92
N CYS A 283 -4.90 18.44 -6.14
CA CYS A 283 -5.67 17.94 -7.27
C CYS A 283 -4.81 17.75 -8.50
N VAL A 284 -5.00 16.64 -9.20
CA VAL A 284 -4.49 16.39 -10.56
C VAL A 284 -5.70 16.16 -11.46
N LYS A 285 -5.96 17.12 -12.34
CA LYS A 285 -7.08 17.10 -13.29
C LYS A 285 -6.58 16.75 -14.68
N ASP A 286 -7.20 15.79 -15.33
CA ASP A 286 -6.97 15.41 -16.73
C ASP A 286 -8.22 15.61 -17.60
N THR A 287 -8.00 15.75 -18.90
CA THR A 287 -9.05 15.79 -19.93
C THR A 287 -9.10 14.49 -20.73
N GLY A 288 -8.79 13.37 -20.09
CA GLY A 288 -8.73 12.04 -20.69
C GLY A 288 -10.09 11.37 -20.85
N ILE A 289 -10.07 10.04 -20.90
CA ILE A 289 -11.28 9.22 -21.15
C ILE A 289 -12.31 9.26 -20.02
N GLY A 290 -11.95 9.72 -18.82
CA GLY A 290 -12.83 9.68 -17.66
C GLY A 290 -13.08 8.27 -17.11
N ILE A 291 -13.87 8.17 -16.03
CA ILE A 291 -14.16 6.94 -15.29
C ILE A 291 -15.65 6.84 -15.02
N SER A 292 -16.26 5.71 -15.36
CA SER A 292 -17.68 5.46 -15.08
C SER A 292 -18.00 5.46 -13.58
N ALA A 293 -19.21 5.85 -13.18
CA ALA A 293 -19.63 5.94 -11.78
C ALA A 293 -19.51 4.60 -11.01
N GLU A 294 -19.64 3.48 -11.70
CA GLU A 294 -19.44 2.14 -11.11
C GLU A 294 -17.96 1.93 -10.74
N ASN A 295 -17.05 2.28 -11.65
CA ASN A 295 -15.61 2.09 -11.48
C ASN A 295 -15.00 3.08 -10.47
N GLN A 296 -15.50 4.33 -10.36
CA GLN A 296 -15.01 5.31 -9.38
C GLN A 296 -15.05 4.80 -7.94
N ARG A 297 -16.02 3.95 -7.61
CA ARG A 297 -16.13 3.36 -6.26
C ARG A 297 -15.08 2.28 -6.00
N ARG A 298 -14.54 1.68 -7.06
CA ARG A 298 -13.69 0.49 -7.01
C ARG A 298 -12.23 0.73 -7.32
N ILE A 299 -11.87 1.84 -7.98
CA ILE A 299 -10.49 2.09 -8.45
C ILE A 299 -9.45 2.18 -7.32
N PHE A 300 -9.88 2.43 -6.08
CA PHE A 300 -9.02 2.40 -4.89
C PHE A 300 -8.98 1.02 -4.21
N GLU A 301 -9.75 0.04 -4.70
CA GLU A 301 -9.68 -1.34 -4.23
C GLU A 301 -8.44 -2.02 -4.81
N ARG A 302 -7.94 -3.02 -4.09
CA ARG A 302 -6.72 -3.75 -4.47
C ARG A 302 -6.91 -4.48 -5.79
N PHE A 303 -5.93 -4.35 -6.71
CA PHE A 303 -5.85 -5.09 -7.97
C PHE A 303 -6.96 -4.79 -8.99
N ILE A 304 -7.67 -3.69 -8.82
CA ILE A 304 -8.68 -3.24 -9.79
C ILE A 304 -7.97 -2.53 -10.95
N LYS A 305 -8.23 -3.00 -12.16
CA LYS A 305 -7.91 -2.34 -13.41
C LYS A 305 -9.22 -2.05 -14.13
N VAL A 306 -9.44 -0.81 -14.51
CA VAL A 306 -10.64 -0.41 -15.27
C VAL A 306 -10.54 -0.95 -16.71
N ASP A 307 -9.32 -0.99 -17.24
CA ASP A 307 -9.02 -1.56 -18.55
C ASP A 307 -7.98 -2.69 -18.41
N THR A 308 -8.37 -3.91 -18.76
CA THR A 308 -7.52 -5.10 -18.69
C THR A 308 -6.39 -5.12 -19.71
N PHE A 309 -6.46 -4.29 -20.75
CA PHE A 309 -5.45 -4.22 -21.82
C PHE A 309 -4.32 -3.23 -21.51
N GLN A 310 -4.45 -2.37 -20.50
CA GLN A 310 -3.41 -1.41 -20.16
C GLN A 310 -2.47 -1.91 -19.07
N GLN A 311 -1.15 -1.70 -19.27
CA GLN A 311 -0.08 -2.06 -18.34
C GLN A 311 -0.22 -1.30 -16.99
N GLY A 312 0.03 -1.99 -15.88
CA GLY A 312 0.07 -1.42 -14.54
C GLY A 312 -0.32 -2.44 -13.47
N THR A 313 0.19 -2.29 -12.25
CA THR A 313 -0.01 -3.20 -11.10
C THR A 313 -1.43 -3.21 -10.54
N GLY A 314 -2.17 -2.12 -10.69
CA GLY A 314 -3.41 -1.87 -9.93
C GLY A 314 -3.15 -1.67 -8.42
N LEU A 315 -1.89 -1.42 -8.02
CA LEU A 315 -1.50 -1.14 -6.63
C LEU A 315 -1.36 0.35 -6.36
N GLY A 316 -0.95 1.15 -7.34
CA GLY A 316 -0.60 2.56 -7.13
C GLY A 316 -1.67 3.35 -6.40
N LEU A 317 -2.94 3.29 -6.82
CA LEU A 317 -4.04 4.01 -6.16
C LEU A 317 -4.34 3.45 -4.75
N THR A 318 -4.20 2.15 -4.54
CA THR A 318 -4.36 1.52 -3.21
C THR A 318 -3.25 1.95 -2.26
N ILE A 319 -2.00 1.99 -2.72
CA ILE A 319 -0.84 2.49 -1.98
C ILE A 319 -1.05 3.97 -1.65
N SER A 320 -1.43 4.79 -2.65
CA SER A 320 -1.74 6.21 -2.47
C SER A 320 -2.80 6.44 -1.39
N ARG A 321 -3.87 5.63 -1.39
CA ARG A 321 -4.92 5.70 -0.38
C ARG A 321 -4.38 5.42 1.02
N THR A 322 -3.61 4.36 1.17
CA THR A 322 -3.04 3.98 2.47
C THR A 322 -2.06 5.04 2.99
N ILE A 323 -1.23 5.62 2.12
CA ILE A 323 -0.33 6.71 2.46
C ILE A 323 -1.13 7.91 2.97
N ILE A 324 -2.11 8.38 2.21
CA ILE A 324 -2.88 9.58 2.58
C ILE A 324 -3.70 9.36 3.86
N GLU A 325 -4.32 8.18 4.04
CA GLU A 325 -5.04 7.85 5.28
C GLU A 325 -4.08 7.83 6.49
N ALA A 326 -2.85 7.34 6.34
CA ALA A 326 -1.84 7.36 7.39
C ALA A 326 -1.32 8.77 7.71
N LEU A 327 -1.29 9.67 6.72
CA LEU A 327 -0.96 11.08 6.89
C LEU A 327 -2.15 11.91 7.44
N GLY A 328 -3.28 11.29 7.77
CA GLY A 328 -4.46 11.93 8.35
C GLY A 328 -5.38 12.61 7.34
N GLY A 329 -5.20 12.34 6.06
CA GLY A 329 -5.97 12.91 4.96
C GLY A 329 -7.06 11.98 4.41
N LYS A 330 -7.68 12.43 3.33
CA LYS A 330 -8.65 11.67 2.52
C LYS A 330 -8.22 11.71 1.06
N ILE A 331 -8.59 10.70 0.29
CA ILE A 331 -8.30 10.58 -1.13
C ILE A 331 -9.59 10.27 -1.90
N GLY A 332 -9.71 10.78 -3.12
CA GLY A 332 -10.88 10.55 -3.96
C GLY A 332 -10.65 10.87 -5.42
N VAL A 333 -11.72 10.71 -6.20
CA VAL A 333 -11.79 11.04 -7.62
C VAL A 333 -13.15 11.62 -7.95
N ASP A 334 -13.17 12.67 -8.76
CA ASP A 334 -14.33 13.25 -9.39
C ASP A 334 -14.14 13.09 -10.90
N SER A 335 -15.00 12.32 -11.58
CA SER A 335 -14.80 11.98 -12.99
C SER A 335 -16.09 11.82 -13.73
N GLU A 336 -16.07 12.15 -15.04
CA GLU A 336 -17.15 11.92 -15.98
C GLU A 336 -16.59 11.24 -17.23
N GLU A 337 -17.20 10.13 -17.63
CA GLU A 337 -16.77 9.34 -18.78
C GLU A 337 -16.84 10.16 -20.08
N GLY A 338 -15.74 10.23 -20.82
CA GLY A 338 -15.57 11.03 -22.02
C GLY A 338 -15.20 12.50 -21.81
N VAL A 339 -15.12 12.97 -20.55
CA VAL A 339 -14.79 14.37 -20.21
C VAL A 339 -13.40 14.47 -19.54
N GLY A 340 -13.09 13.54 -18.61
CA GLY A 340 -11.84 13.51 -17.86
C GLY A 340 -12.03 13.18 -16.39
N SER A 341 -10.92 13.23 -15.62
CA SER A 341 -10.92 12.93 -14.19
C SER A 341 -10.19 13.99 -13.39
N THR A 342 -10.56 14.14 -12.14
CA THR A 342 -9.82 14.90 -11.13
C THR A 342 -9.53 13.97 -9.95
N PHE A 343 -8.31 13.51 -9.83
CA PHE A 343 -7.84 12.80 -8.65
C PHE A 343 -7.39 13.81 -7.61
N TRP A 344 -7.81 13.60 -6.38
CA TRP A 344 -7.50 14.53 -5.30
C TRP A 344 -7.20 13.81 -4.00
N PHE A 345 -6.44 14.48 -3.15
CA PHE A 345 -6.28 14.10 -1.75
C PHE A 345 -6.24 15.34 -0.85
N THR A 346 -6.48 15.14 0.44
CA THR A 346 -6.37 16.20 1.45
C THR A 346 -5.27 15.87 2.45
N LEU A 347 -4.63 16.91 3.00
CA LEU A 347 -3.73 16.82 4.14
C LEU A 347 -4.16 17.82 5.20
N PRO A 348 -4.04 17.52 6.52
CA PRO A 348 -4.37 18.45 7.58
C PRO A 348 -3.38 19.63 7.57
N LEU A 349 -3.89 20.84 7.69
CA LEU A 349 -3.11 22.05 7.92
C LEU A 349 -2.80 22.15 9.40
N ASP A 350 -1.52 22.18 9.78
CA ASP A 350 -1.13 22.55 11.13
C ASP A 350 -1.37 24.06 11.29
N THR A 351 -2.31 24.48 12.13
CA THR A 351 -2.84 25.86 12.22
C THR A 351 -1.86 26.86 12.83
N LYS A 352 -0.62 26.89 12.37
CA LYS A 352 0.30 27.99 12.59
C LYS A 352 0.60 28.66 11.24
N ARG A 353 -0.34 29.53 10.81
CA ARG A 353 -0.06 30.50 9.75
C ARG A 353 1.11 31.38 10.17
N THR A 354 2.22 31.22 9.52
CA THR A 354 3.29 32.22 9.52
C THR A 354 3.20 32.94 8.17
N ASP A 355 2.70 34.17 8.20
CA ASP A 355 2.84 35.11 7.10
C ASP A 355 4.34 35.39 6.93
N ILE A 356 4.99 34.75 5.99
CA ILE A 356 6.35 35.04 5.61
C ILE A 356 6.28 35.94 4.37
N GLU A 357 6.57 37.23 4.58
CA GLU A 357 6.84 38.18 3.53
C GLU A 357 8.02 37.72 2.68
N LEU A 358 7.83 37.77 1.37
CA LEU A 358 8.82 37.52 0.35
C LEU A 358 9.98 38.54 0.49
N SER A 359 11.18 38.06 0.74
CA SER A 359 12.40 38.81 0.48
C SER A 359 13.00 38.35 -0.84
N PRO A 360 13.33 39.26 -1.72
CA PRO A 360 13.86 38.96 -3.05
C PRO A 360 15.38 38.78 -3.05
N ASP A 361 15.83 37.98 -4.00
CA ASP A 361 17.15 37.98 -4.61
C ASP A 361 18.34 37.43 -3.82
N ILE A 362 18.74 36.22 -4.20
CA ILE A 362 20.15 35.83 -4.16
C ILE A 362 20.59 35.56 -5.61
N PRO A 363 21.64 36.25 -6.10
CA PRO A 363 22.09 36.09 -7.48
C PRO A 363 22.84 34.78 -7.70
N VAL A 364 22.48 34.09 -8.77
CA VAL A 364 23.27 32.97 -9.31
C VAL A 364 24.57 33.52 -9.87
N GLN A 365 25.67 33.23 -9.21
CA GLN A 365 27.01 33.42 -9.79
C GLN A 365 27.43 32.12 -10.49
N SER A 366 27.61 32.24 -11.80
CA SER A 366 28.27 31.24 -12.63
C SER A 366 29.78 31.32 -12.38
N GLU A 367 30.34 30.31 -11.75
CA GLU A 367 31.78 30.16 -11.66
C GLU A 367 32.31 29.24 -12.75
N GLU A 368 33.21 29.81 -13.56
CA GLU A 368 34.03 29.10 -14.53
C GLU A 368 35.11 28.27 -13.81
N THR A 369 35.25 27.02 -14.24
CA THR A 369 36.25 26.09 -13.73
C THR A 369 37.64 26.35 -14.28
N PRO A 370 38.70 26.33 -13.44
CA PRO A 370 40.08 26.24 -13.92
C PRO A 370 40.44 24.75 -14.16
N ARG A 371 40.94 24.47 -15.35
CA ARG A 371 41.54 23.16 -15.71
C ARG A 371 42.89 23.00 -14.99
N SER A 372 43.04 21.95 -14.20
CA SER A 372 44.34 21.45 -13.75
C SER A 372 44.54 20.00 -14.25
N ASP A 373 45.66 19.78 -14.91
CA ASP A 373 46.13 18.49 -15.44
C ASP A 373 46.60 17.53 -14.32
N ARG A 374 45.73 17.12 -13.41
CA ARG A 374 45.95 15.96 -12.57
C ARG A 374 44.85 14.95 -12.84
N HIS A 375 45.22 13.74 -13.31
CA HIS A 375 44.32 12.60 -13.34
C HIS A 375 44.05 12.19 -11.90
N HIS A 376 42.87 12.54 -11.37
CA HIS A 376 42.44 12.06 -10.04
C HIS A 376 42.21 10.57 -10.07
N SER A 377 42.50 9.94 -8.93
CA SER A 377 42.31 8.49 -8.73
C SER A 377 41.12 8.21 -7.82
N ILE A 378 40.31 7.21 -8.18
CA ILE A 378 39.11 6.80 -7.44
C ILE A 378 39.25 5.32 -7.08
N LEU A 379 39.09 5.01 -5.79
CA LEU A 379 38.96 3.65 -5.30
C LEU A 379 37.47 3.28 -5.25
N ILE A 380 37.08 2.20 -5.92
CA ILE A 380 35.71 1.68 -5.96
C ILE A 380 35.69 0.38 -5.15
N ALA A 381 35.00 0.36 -4.03
CA ALA A 381 34.74 -0.83 -3.25
C ALA A 381 33.32 -1.34 -3.55
N GLU A 382 33.24 -2.43 -4.32
CA GLU A 382 31.99 -3.03 -4.81
C GLU A 382 32.25 -4.53 -5.04
N ASP A 383 31.48 -5.41 -4.43
CA ASP A 383 31.62 -6.86 -4.52
C ASP A 383 30.96 -7.47 -5.77
N VAL A 384 30.03 -6.77 -6.38
CA VAL A 384 29.34 -7.18 -7.60
C VAL A 384 30.05 -6.63 -8.82
N TYR A 385 30.66 -7.51 -9.61
CA TYR A 385 31.48 -7.14 -10.76
C TYR A 385 30.72 -6.28 -11.79
N GLU A 386 29.45 -6.56 -12.03
CA GLU A 386 28.60 -5.82 -12.99
C GLU A 386 28.44 -4.36 -12.57
N ASN A 387 28.29 -4.09 -11.26
CA ASN A 387 28.19 -2.72 -10.74
C ASN A 387 29.53 -1.99 -10.88
N TYR A 388 30.65 -2.64 -10.54
CA TYR A 388 31.98 -2.10 -10.78
C TYR A 388 32.22 -1.79 -12.26
N PHE A 389 31.90 -2.74 -13.15
CA PHE A 389 32.11 -2.60 -14.61
C PHE A 389 31.32 -1.40 -15.20
N LEU A 390 30.11 -1.15 -14.66
CA LEU A 390 29.34 0.05 -15.00
C LEU A 390 30.13 1.30 -14.65
N LEU A 391 30.64 1.41 -13.42
CA LEU A 391 31.41 2.58 -12.94
C LEU A 391 32.74 2.70 -13.71
N GLU A 392 33.40 1.60 -14.03
CA GLU A 392 34.62 1.58 -14.84
C GLU A 392 34.34 2.11 -16.25
N THR A 393 33.26 1.68 -16.89
CA THR A 393 32.87 2.16 -18.22
C THR A 393 32.60 3.67 -18.22
N LEU A 394 32.00 4.20 -17.16
CA LEU A 394 31.60 5.59 -17.04
C LEU A 394 32.75 6.54 -16.70
N PHE A 395 33.69 6.09 -15.87
CA PHE A 395 34.70 6.93 -15.27
C PHE A 395 36.14 6.56 -15.65
N GLY A 396 36.40 5.37 -16.14
CA GLY A 396 37.74 4.85 -16.43
C GLY A 396 38.51 5.64 -17.53
N LYS A 397 37.80 6.44 -18.35
CA LYS A 397 38.44 7.34 -19.32
C LYS A 397 38.89 8.70 -18.73
N GLN A 398 38.35 9.05 -17.55
CA GLN A 398 38.56 10.37 -16.94
C GLN A 398 39.40 10.31 -15.66
N TYR A 399 39.32 9.16 -14.95
CA TYR A 399 39.94 8.91 -13.66
C TYR A 399 40.76 7.62 -13.69
N GLN A 400 41.77 7.56 -12.82
CA GLN A 400 42.45 6.28 -12.56
C GLN A 400 41.62 5.50 -11.54
N LEU A 401 41.18 4.29 -11.88
CA LEU A 401 40.30 3.51 -11.03
C LEU A 401 41.06 2.34 -10.36
N TYR A 402 40.75 2.11 -9.10
CA TYR A 402 41.16 0.95 -8.35
C TYR A 402 39.90 0.18 -7.89
N HIS A 403 39.91 -1.13 -7.89
CA HIS A 403 38.77 -1.97 -7.53
C HIS A 403 39.07 -2.85 -6.33
N ALA A 404 38.28 -2.75 -5.25
CA ALA A 404 38.27 -3.58 -4.09
C ALA A 404 36.97 -4.39 -4.03
N LEU A 405 37.08 -5.69 -3.73
CA LEU A 405 35.92 -6.61 -3.67
C LEU A 405 35.24 -6.67 -2.29
N ASN A 406 35.81 -6.01 -1.30
CA ASN A 406 35.31 -5.96 0.07
C ASN A 406 35.97 -4.81 0.85
N GLY A 407 35.45 -4.53 2.05
CA GLY A 407 35.97 -3.46 2.88
C GLY A 407 37.39 -3.61 3.35
N GLN A 408 37.91 -4.85 3.53
CA GLN A 408 39.30 -5.09 3.94
C GLN A 408 40.26 -4.73 2.79
N GLU A 409 39.94 -5.18 1.58
CA GLU A 409 40.70 -4.81 0.39
C GLU A 409 40.71 -3.30 0.14
N ALA A 410 39.55 -2.65 0.40
CA ALA A 410 39.43 -1.19 0.27
C ALA A 410 40.41 -0.45 1.22
N ILE A 411 40.63 -0.95 2.45
CA ILE A 411 41.59 -0.38 3.39
C ILE A 411 43.02 -0.61 2.88
N ASP A 412 43.36 -1.85 2.50
CA ASP A 412 44.70 -2.21 2.03
C ASP A 412 45.08 -1.40 0.76
N MET A 413 44.13 -1.23 -0.16
CA MET A 413 44.33 -0.42 -1.35
C MET A 413 44.37 1.10 -1.05
N PHE A 414 43.60 1.58 -0.08
CA PHE A 414 43.71 2.95 0.38
C PHE A 414 45.11 3.28 0.90
N GLU A 415 45.71 2.39 1.73
CA GLU A 415 47.06 2.55 2.24
C GLU A 415 48.13 2.45 1.15
N THR A 416 47.89 1.66 0.09
CA THR A 416 48.85 1.42 -0.98
C THR A 416 48.83 2.50 -2.04
N TYR A 417 47.64 2.92 -2.48
CA TYR A 417 47.48 3.78 -3.68
C TYR A 417 47.10 5.23 -3.36
N HIS A 418 46.71 5.51 -2.10
CA HIS A 418 46.30 6.87 -1.67
C HIS A 418 45.36 7.58 -2.65
N PRO A 419 44.15 7.00 -2.93
CA PRO A 419 43.20 7.57 -3.91
C PRO A 419 42.70 8.94 -3.46
N ASP A 420 42.26 9.76 -4.42
CA ASP A 420 41.68 11.09 -4.16
C ASP A 420 40.23 11.03 -3.70
N LEU A 421 39.50 9.91 -4.00
CA LEU A 421 38.10 9.66 -3.66
C LEU A 421 37.86 8.16 -3.48
N ILE A 422 36.96 7.80 -2.58
CA ILE A 422 36.48 6.43 -2.40
C ILE A 422 34.97 6.37 -2.67
N LEU A 423 34.53 5.50 -3.59
CA LEU A 423 33.16 5.06 -3.72
C LEU A 423 33.02 3.75 -2.98
N MET A 424 32.20 3.72 -1.92
CA MET A 424 32.11 2.61 -0.98
C MET A 424 30.72 1.99 -0.95
N ASP A 425 30.58 0.76 -1.43
CA ASP A 425 29.34 0.02 -1.17
C ASP A 425 29.22 -0.30 0.33
N ILE A 426 28.02 -0.16 0.85
CA ILE A 426 27.74 -0.46 2.26
C ILE A 426 27.69 -1.96 2.51
N LYS A 427 27.10 -2.74 1.61
CA LYS A 427 26.91 -4.18 1.78
C LYS A 427 27.93 -4.98 0.99
N MET A 428 28.99 -5.41 1.64
CA MET A 428 30.03 -6.24 1.05
C MET A 428 30.37 -7.43 1.97
N PRO A 429 30.87 -8.57 1.42
CA PRO A 429 31.34 -9.69 2.21
C PRO A 429 32.63 -9.35 2.97
N VAL A 430 33.03 -10.18 3.94
CA VAL A 430 34.24 -10.08 4.76
C VAL A 430 34.21 -8.87 5.71
N MET A 431 34.07 -7.65 5.17
CA MET A 431 33.97 -6.41 5.91
C MET A 431 33.02 -5.46 5.16
N ASP A 432 32.00 -4.96 5.86
CA ASP A 432 31.04 -4.00 5.30
C ASP A 432 31.63 -2.59 5.15
N GLY A 433 30.94 -1.75 4.36
CA GLY A 433 31.41 -0.40 4.08
C GLY A 433 31.41 0.55 5.29
N PHE A 434 30.58 0.29 6.31
CA PHE A 434 30.57 1.06 7.53
C PHE A 434 31.83 0.82 8.36
N GLU A 435 32.20 -0.43 8.52
CA GLU A 435 33.42 -0.81 9.28
C GLU A 435 34.67 -0.37 8.52
N ALA A 436 34.70 -0.56 7.19
CA ALA A 436 35.80 -0.10 6.35
C ALA A 436 36.01 1.42 6.46
N THR A 437 34.90 2.19 6.36
CA THR A 437 34.95 3.66 6.50
C THR A 437 35.46 4.08 7.88
N ARG A 438 34.97 3.48 8.95
CA ARG A 438 35.49 3.78 10.31
C ARG A 438 36.96 3.56 10.40
N ARG A 439 37.53 2.47 9.87
CA ARG A 439 38.94 2.19 9.86
C ARG A 439 39.72 3.17 9.00
N ILE A 440 39.24 3.49 7.79
CA ILE A 440 39.86 4.51 6.93
C ILE A 440 39.87 5.87 7.64
N ARG A 441 38.83 6.24 8.39
CA ARG A 441 38.78 7.47 9.17
C ARG A 441 39.80 7.54 10.32
N THR A 442 40.29 6.40 10.82
CA THR A 442 41.43 6.39 11.75
C THR A 442 42.77 6.70 11.09
N LEU A 443 42.88 6.41 9.78
CA LEU A 443 44.06 6.66 8.95
C LEU A 443 44.03 8.04 8.29
N SER A 444 42.86 8.45 7.81
CA SER A 444 42.67 9.75 7.17
C SER A 444 41.27 10.33 7.50
N LYS A 445 41.27 11.55 8.06
CA LYS A 445 40.01 12.28 8.35
C LYS A 445 39.50 13.09 7.17
N THR A 446 40.31 13.24 6.12
CA THR A 446 40.04 14.18 5.04
C THR A 446 39.68 13.55 3.70
N ILE A 447 40.03 12.26 3.49
CA ILE A 447 39.70 11.58 2.23
C ILE A 447 38.19 11.59 2.01
N PRO A 448 37.70 12.06 0.84
CA PRO A 448 36.28 11.96 0.53
C PRO A 448 35.84 10.50 0.37
N ILE A 449 34.75 10.10 1.03
CA ILE A 449 34.15 8.78 0.90
C ILE A 449 32.68 8.98 0.61
N ILE A 450 32.23 8.54 -0.58
CA ILE A 450 30.84 8.54 -0.99
C ILE A 450 30.28 7.13 -0.80
N ALA A 451 29.23 6.98 0.02
CA ALA A 451 28.56 5.71 0.21
C ALA A 451 27.66 5.37 -1.00
N LEU A 452 27.72 4.12 -1.47
CA LEU A 452 26.75 3.55 -2.41
C LEU A 452 25.79 2.66 -1.62
N THR A 453 24.51 3.00 -1.54
CA THR A 453 23.55 2.31 -0.67
C THR A 453 22.31 1.85 -1.41
N ALA A 454 21.82 0.64 -1.09
CA ALA A 454 20.54 0.15 -1.60
C ALA A 454 19.33 0.71 -0.82
N PHE A 455 19.54 1.45 0.27
CA PHE A 455 18.49 1.88 1.17
C PHE A 455 18.51 3.39 1.40
N ALA A 456 17.36 4.03 1.21
CA ALA A 456 17.12 5.45 1.47
C ALA A 456 16.60 5.71 2.90
N PHE A 457 16.85 4.82 3.87
CA PHE A 457 16.27 4.93 5.22
C PHE A 457 17.09 5.84 6.15
N GLU A 458 16.37 6.62 6.97
CA GLU A 458 16.91 7.55 7.96
C GLU A 458 17.87 6.92 8.97
N ARG A 459 17.60 5.69 9.38
CA ARG A 459 18.47 4.96 10.31
C ARG A 459 19.87 4.76 9.73
N GLU A 460 19.99 4.57 8.41
CA GLU A 460 21.26 4.46 7.71
C GLU A 460 21.88 5.83 7.42
N LYS A 461 21.07 6.88 7.20
CA LYS A 461 21.55 8.27 7.17
C LYS A 461 22.18 8.69 8.50
N GLU A 462 21.58 8.34 9.63
CA GLU A 462 22.17 8.58 10.94
C GLU A 462 23.44 7.77 11.15
N ILE A 463 23.48 6.51 10.74
CA ILE A 463 24.69 5.68 10.80
C ILE A 463 25.74 6.20 9.82
N ALA A 464 25.37 6.61 8.62
CA ALA A 464 26.29 7.21 7.65
C ALA A 464 26.89 8.52 8.20
N LYS A 465 26.10 9.38 8.85
CA LYS A 465 26.60 10.59 9.55
C LYS A 465 27.52 10.23 10.71
N GLN A 466 27.23 9.16 11.46
CA GLN A 466 28.09 8.68 12.56
C GLN A 466 29.40 8.04 12.05
N CYS A 467 29.41 7.50 10.82
CA CYS A 467 30.59 6.89 10.20
C CYS A 467 31.41 7.89 9.38
N GLU A 468 31.05 9.20 9.40
CA GLU A 468 31.79 10.28 8.74
C GLU A 468 31.96 10.09 7.21
N PHE A 469 30.93 9.55 6.50
CA PHE A 469 30.88 9.62 5.05
C PHE A 469 30.79 11.09 4.60
N THR A 470 31.40 11.41 3.46
CA THR A 470 31.36 12.75 2.89
C THR A 470 30.01 13.02 2.26
N ASP A 471 29.45 12.01 1.54
CA ASP A 471 28.13 12.06 0.91
C ASP A 471 27.64 10.62 0.62
N TYR A 472 26.45 10.45 0.05
CA TYR A 472 25.91 9.13 -0.31
C TYR A 472 25.11 9.18 -1.61
N VAL A 473 25.06 8.06 -2.33
CA VAL A 473 24.23 7.84 -3.52
C VAL A 473 23.42 6.58 -3.36
N VAL A 474 22.12 6.67 -3.64
CA VAL A 474 21.19 5.52 -3.52
C VAL A 474 21.25 4.68 -4.79
N LYS A 475 21.32 3.35 -4.64
CA LYS A 475 21.17 2.41 -5.76
C LYS A 475 19.67 2.23 -6.09
N PRO A 476 19.24 2.25 -7.36
CA PRO A 476 20.09 2.29 -8.56
C PRO A 476 20.75 3.66 -8.75
N ILE A 477 22.03 3.63 -9.12
CA ILE A 477 22.89 4.82 -9.20
C ILE A 477 22.41 5.77 -10.30
N ASP A 478 21.95 6.98 -9.97
CA ASP A 478 21.79 8.06 -10.94
C ASP A 478 23.16 8.55 -11.39
N ILE A 479 23.48 8.25 -12.65
CA ILE A 479 24.79 8.58 -13.25
C ILE A 479 25.03 10.10 -13.30
N LYS A 480 23.98 10.92 -13.50
CA LYS A 480 24.08 12.36 -13.56
C LYS A 480 24.38 12.95 -12.19
N GLU A 481 23.71 12.44 -11.17
CA GLU A 481 23.91 12.84 -9.79
C GLU A 481 25.32 12.43 -9.32
N LEU A 482 25.74 11.18 -9.51
CA LEU A 482 27.07 10.72 -9.14
C LEU A 482 28.17 11.52 -9.84
N LYS A 483 28.04 11.84 -11.14
CA LYS A 483 29.00 12.69 -11.86
C LYS A 483 29.12 14.09 -11.24
N LYS A 484 28.00 14.74 -10.93
CA LYS A 484 28.00 16.06 -10.28
C LYS A 484 28.69 16.01 -8.91
N LEU A 485 28.41 14.94 -8.15
CA LEU A 485 28.96 14.76 -6.82
C LEU A 485 30.48 14.52 -6.84
N ILE A 486 30.96 13.65 -7.73
CA ILE A 486 32.41 13.41 -7.93
C ILE A 486 33.14 14.70 -8.29
N VAL A 487 32.61 15.47 -9.25
CA VAL A 487 33.21 16.77 -9.64
C VAL A 487 33.22 17.74 -8.46
N LYS A 488 32.14 17.86 -7.70
CA LYS A 488 32.02 18.72 -6.51
C LYS A 488 33.03 18.36 -5.42
N VAL A 489 33.30 17.07 -5.24
CA VAL A 489 34.12 16.57 -4.14
C VAL A 489 35.63 16.57 -4.51
N LEU A 490 35.95 16.46 -5.80
CA LEU A 490 37.34 16.51 -6.31
C LEU A 490 37.81 17.93 -6.73
N ALA A 491 36.89 18.91 -6.75
CA ALA A 491 37.22 20.31 -7.02
C ALA A 491 37.78 20.99 -5.77
#